data_f17232a61d6b7b2c62c48228b25d991c
#
_entry.id   f17232a61d6b7b2c62c48228b25d991c
#
_cell.length_a   1.000
_cell.length_b   1.000
_cell.length_c   1.000
_cell.angle_alpha   90.00
_cell.angle_beta   90.00
_cell.angle_gamma   90.00
#
_symmetry.space_group_name_H-M   'P 1'
#
loop_
_entity.id
_entity.type
_entity.pdbx_description
1 polymer ?
#
loop_
_entity_poly.entity_id
_entity_poly.type
_entity_poly.pdbx_seq_one_letter_code
_entity_poly.pdbx_strand_id
1 'polypeptide(L)'
;MGFGDMFFWLIKFKIKYMRRLISFCFMAVLAMNGWAEGYQINLQGARQIGMGHTGTGLNFGASSIHFNPGALGFLSSTTEFSAGGSAIFSNNTFQKSGSGYLHESDNPVGTPFYFYGASRINDRLVAGIGITTPFGNSLVWGDDWDGRYLIQDISLKAIFFQPTVAYQLNEWISVGAGFVLAYGDVELHKALPVQNENGDGQAELTGKTTAFGYNAGIFLQATPEFSLGLSYRSTIDMEMSEGEARFKVPASLSGQFPKTSFNAALPMPGGIQLGAGWQATEKLLIAADLQYVLWSTYEELNFDFEAESVPDSYNVRNFENTLIYRMGGSTQ
;
A
#
# COMPACT_ATOMS: atom_id res chain seq x y z
N MET A 1 19.42 -24.70 -51.18
CA MET A 1 19.03 -24.31 -49.83
C MET A 1 17.78 -25.10 -49.49
N GLY A 2 17.90 -26.12 -48.64
CA GLY A 2 16.79 -27.03 -48.35
C GLY A 2 15.77 -26.37 -47.39
N PHE A 3 14.55 -26.85 -47.42
CA PHE A 3 13.43 -26.38 -46.57
C PHE A 3 13.81 -26.38 -45.08
N GLY A 4 14.69 -27.25 -44.62
CA GLY A 4 15.21 -27.34 -43.26
C GLY A 4 16.12 -26.17 -42.89
N ASP A 5 16.95 -25.69 -43.83
CA ASP A 5 17.88 -24.59 -43.57
C ASP A 5 17.15 -23.23 -43.39
N MET A 6 16.06 -23.03 -44.13
CA MET A 6 15.21 -21.85 -44.04
C MET A 6 14.43 -21.82 -42.73
N PHE A 7 13.96 -22.96 -42.25
CA PHE A 7 13.25 -23.09 -40.97
C PHE A 7 14.18 -22.83 -39.79
N PHE A 8 15.40 -23.38 -39.79
CA PHE A 8 16.43 -23.12 -38.78
C PHE A 8 16.89 -21.66 -38.78
N TRP A 9 16.97 -21.02 -39.95
CA TRP A 9 17.33 -19.61 -40.07
C TRP A 9 16.23 -18.71 -39.48
N LEU A 10 14.96 -18.99 -39.75
CA LEU A 10 13.82 -18.25 -39.18
C LEU A 10 13.73 -18.37 -37.67
N ILE A 11 14.01 -19.56 -37.09
CA ILE A 11 14.05 -19.76 -35.64
C ILE A 11 15.20 -18.94 -34.99
N LYS A 12 16.40 -19.03 -35.56
CA LYS A 12 17.56 -18.26 -35.07
C LYS A 12 17.32 -16.75 -35.18
N PHE A 13 16.67 -16.31 -36.25
CA PHE A 13 16.31 -14.92 -36.46
C PHE A 13 15.30 -14.43 -35.39
N LYS A 14 14.21 -15.17 -35.13
CA LYS A 14 13.23 -14.88 -34.10
C LYS A 14 13.88 -14.84 -32.71
N ILE A 15 14.74 -15.81 -32.36
CA ILE A 15 15.43 -15.83 -31.05
C ILE A 15 16.36 -14.63 -30.89
N LYS A 16 17.07 -14.22 -31.94
CA LYS A 16 17.97 -13.05 -31.88
C LYS A 16 17.23 -11.74 -31.69
N TYR A 17 16.07 -11.56 -32.34
CA TYR A 17 15.23 -10.38 -32.17
C TYR A 17 14.54 -10.37 -30.81
N MET A 18 14.05 -11.51 -30.35
CA MET A 18 13.44 -11.66 -29.03
C MET A 18 14.45 -11.32 -27.91
N ARG A 19 15.68 -11.81 -27.99
CA ARG A 19 16.74 -11.45 -27.03
C ARG A 19 17.07 -9.96 -27.05
N ARG A 20 17.08 -9.31 -28.22
CA ARG A 20 17.29 -7.85 -28.33
C ARG A 20 16.12 -7.07 -27.77
N LEU A 21 14.89 -7.51 -28.01
CA LEU A 21 13.67 -6.91 -27.46
C LEU A 21 13.67 -7.01 -25.93
N ILE A 22 13.97 -8.19 -25.38
CA ILE A 22 14.09 -8.42 -23.95
C ILE A 22 15.16 -7.53 -23.33
N SER A 23 16.36 -7.42 -23.97
CA SER A 23 17.44 -6.55 -23.49
C SER A 23 17.06 -5.07 -23.57
N PHE A 24 16.32 -4.66 -24.60
CA PHE A 24 15.84 -3.29 -24.74
C PHE A 24 14.77 -2.96 -23.69
N CYS A 25 13.81 -3.87 -23.46
CA CYS A 25 12.81 -3.72 -22.39
C CYS A 25 13.48 -3.67 -21.01
N PHE A 26 14.48 -4.53 -20.78
CA PHE A 26 15.24 -4.50 -19.52
C PHE A 26 16.02 -3.19 -19.30
N MET A 27 16.66 -2.66 -20.36
CA MET A 27 17.32 -1.36 -20.30
C MET A 27 16.33 -0.20 -20.13
N ALA A 28 15.16 -0.26 -20.75
CA ALA A 28 14.11 0.75 -20.59
C ALA A 28 13.57 0.78 -19.15
N VAL A 29 13.45 -0.37 -18.50
CA VAL A 29 13.06 -0.47 -17.07
C VAL A 29 14.12 0.13 -16.15
N LEU A 30 15.41 -0.02 -16.45
CA LEU A 30 16.51 0.56 -15.68
C LEU A 30 16.63 2.09 -15.82
N ALA A 31 16.06 2.66 -16.87
CA ALA A 31 16.07 4.11 -17.12
C ALA A 31 14.87 4.84 -16.49
N MET A 32 13.94 4.14 -15.86
CA MET A 32 12.81 4.76 -15.17
C MET A 32 13.28 5.34 -13.84
N ASN A 33 13.03 6.64 -13.64
CA ASN A 33 13.21 7.26 -12.33
C ASN A 33 12.30 6.55 -11.33
N GLY A 34 12.89 5.95 -10.29
CA GLY A 34 12.14 5.35 -9.21
C GLY A 34 11.50 6.47 -8.37
N TRP A 35 10.20 6.55 -8.37
CA TRP A 35 9.45 7.47 -7.53
C TRP A 35 9.03 6.68 -6.29
N ALA A 36 9.32 7.22 -5.09
CA ALA A 36 8.97 6.57 -3.84
C ALA A 36 7.46 6.75 -3.60
N GLU A 37 6.78 5.65 -3.29
CA GLU A 37 5.40 5.69 -2.78
C GLU A 37 5.41 6.23 -1.35
N GLY A 38 4.27 6.83 -0.93
CA GLY A 38 4.11 7.38 0.43
C GLY A 38 4.11 6.29 1.52
N TYR A 39 3.01 6.19 2.27
CA TYR A 39 2.87 5.25 3.40
C TYR A 39 2.09 3.97 3.05
N GLN A 40 2.01 3.60 1.77
CA GLN A 40 1.40 2.33 1.32
C GLN A 40 2.35 1.16 1.60
N ILE A 41 1.79 0.07 2.14
CA ILE A 41 2.51 -1.18 2.41
C ILE A 41 2.02 -2.24 1.42
N ASN A 42 2.93 -2.81 0.62
CA ASN A 42 2.62 -3.81 -0.42
C ASN A 42 3.03 -5.23 0.04
N LEU A 43 2.41 -5.74 1.13
CA LEU A 43 2.76 -7.01 1.76
C LEU A 43 1.54 -7.91 2.08
N GLN A 44 0.45 -7.83 1.28
CA GLN A 44 -0.84 -8.45 1.58
C GLN A 44 -0.99 -9.90 1.07
N GLY A 45 0.10 -10.63 0.85
CA GLY A 45 0.04 -12.03 0.46
C GLY A 45 1.42 -12.59 0.13
N ALA A 46 1.85 -13.68 0.77
CA ALA A 46 3.19 -14.25 0.58
C ALA A 46 3.43 -14.69 -0.88
N ARG A 47 2.42 -15.29 -1.52
CA ARG A 47 2.52 -15.74 -2.92
C ARG A 47 2.64 -14.54 -3.86
N GLN A 48 1.83 -13.50 -3.62
CA GLN A 48 1.87 -12.26 -4.40
C GLN A 48 3.19 -11.51 -4.20
N ILE A 49 3.72 -11.45 -2.97
CA ILE A 49 5.05 -10.87 -2.67
C ILE A 49 6.13 -11.59 -3.49
N GLY A 50 6.13 -12.94 -3.49
CA GLY A 50 7.07 -13.75 -4.27
C GLY A 50 6.94 -13.56 -5.79
N MET A 51 5.80 -13.04 -6.26
CA MET A 51 5.51 -12.72 -7.66
C MET A 51 5.53 -11.21 -7.95
N GLY A 52 6.34 -10.41 -7.23
CA GLY A 52 6.43 -8.96 -7.42
C GLY A 52 5.15 -8.20 -7.05
N HIS A 53 4.36 -8.75 -6.14
CA HIS A 53 3.05 -8.23 -5.70
C HIS A 53 2.00 -8.13 -6.83
N THR A 54 2.09 -9.00 -7.85
CA THR A 54 1.04 -9.20 -8.86
C THR A 54 -0.10 -10.04 -8.30
N GLY A 55 -1.32 -9.81 -8.75
CA GLY A 55 -2.49 -10.56 -8.26
C GLY A 55 -3.81 -10.14 -8.88
N THR A 56 -3.85 -9.03 -9.62
CA THR A 56 -5.09 -8.49 -10.19
C THR A 56 -5.64 -9.40 -11.30
N GLY A 57 -4.74 -9.94 -12.14
CA GLY A 57 -5.08 -10.83 -13.24
C GLY A 57 -5.02 -12.33 -12.87
N LEU A 58 -4.91 -12.68 -11.59
CA LEU A 58 -4.77 -14.05 -11.13
C LEU A 58 -5.80 -14.41 -10.07
N ASN A 59 -6.24 -15.66 -10.05
CA ASN A 59 -6.99 -16.22 -8.94
C ASN A 59 -6.01 -16.88 -7.95
N PHE A 60 -5.82 -16.23 -6.80
CA PHE A 60 -5.03 -16.75 -5.69
C PHE A 60 -5.91 -17.11 -4.47
N GLY A 61 -7.12 -17.62 -4.74
CA GLY A 61 -8.05 -18.05 -3.71
C GLY A 61 -8.53 -16.90 -2.83
N ALA A 62 -8.59 -17.11 -1.52
CA ALA A 62 -9.12 -16.14 -0.57
C ALA A 62 -8.40 -14.78 -0.60
N SER A 63 -7.11 -14.73 -0.95
CA SER A 63 -6.36 -13.46 -1.05
C SER A 63 -6.82 -12.55 -2.19
N SER A 64 -7.57 -13.07 -3.17
CA SER A 64 -8.22 -12.28 -4.21
C SER A 64 -9.16 -11.20 -3.65
N ILE A 65 -9.64 -11.34 -2.42
CA ILE A 65 -10.40 -10.31 -1.70
C ILE A 65 -9.69 -8.95 -1.75
N HIS A 66 -8.37 -8.94 -1.54
CA HIS A 66 -7.60 -7.71 -1.56
C HIS A 66 -7.24 -7.27 -2.99
N PHE A 67 -6.76 -8.19 -3.84
CA PHE A 67 -6.18 -7.85 -5.15
C PHE A 67 -7.22 -7.59 -6.22
N ASN A 68 -8.20 -8.51 -6.35
CA ASN A 68 -9.32 -8.40 -7.29
C ASN A 68 -10.50 -9.21 -6.78
N PRO A 69 -11.52 -8.59 -6.19
CA PRO A 69 -12.68 -9.32 -5.66
C PRO A 69 -13.42 -10.13 -6.73
N GLY A 70 -13.32 -9.73 -8.01
CA GLY A 70 -13.89 -10.51 -9.12
C GLY A 70 -13.25 -11.91 -9.24
N ALA A 71 -11.94 -12.04 -9.03
CA ALA A 71 -11.25 -13.31 -9.13
C ALA A 71 -11.71 -14.33 -8.07
N LEU A 72 -12.27 -13.85 -6.95
CA LEU A 72 -12.83 -14.71 -5.90
C LEU A 72 -13.97 -15.60 -6.39
N GLY A 73 -14.72 -15.21 -7.43
CA GLY A 73 -15.79 -16.03 -8.02
C GLY A 73 -15.30 -17.34 -8.60
N PHE A 74 -14.01 -17.45 -8.93
CA PHE A 74 -13.34 -18.64 -9.40
C PHE A 74 -12.65 -19.43 -8.28
N LEU A 75 -13.06 -19.25 -7.01
CA LEU A 75 -12.54 -20.02 -5.88
C LEU A 75 -12.66 -21.52 -6.18
N SER A 76 -11.55 -22.25 -6.14
CA SER A 76 -11.53 -23.68 -6.49
C SER A 76 -12.00 -24.58 -5.35
N SER A 77 -11.80 -24.14 -4.10
CA SER A 77 -12.18 -24.86 -2.88
C SER A 77 -13.53 -24.40 -2.38
N THR A 78 -14.24 -25.25 -1.61
CA THR A 78 -15.47 -24.85 -0.93
C THR A 78 -15.22 -23.75 0.09
N THR A 79 -14.12 -23.87 0.84
CA THR A 79 -13.68 -22.87 1.84
C THR A 79 -12.16 -22.78 1.80
N GLU A 80 -11.64 -21.57 1.90
CA GLU A 80 -10.20 -21.31 1.89
C GLU A 80 -9.86 -20.21 2.90
N PHE A 81 -8.72 -20.40 3.56
CA PHE A 81 -8.11 -19.42 4.46
C PHE A 81 -6.68 -19.14 4.05
N SER A 82 -6.26 -17.91 4.20
CA SER A 82 -4.87 -17.48 4.01
C SER A 82 -4.52 -16.45 5.07
N ALA A 83 -3.40 -16.63 5.75
CA ALA A 83 -2.92 -15.69 6.75
C ALA A 83 -1.40 -15.59 6.69
N GLY A 84 -0.87 -14.43 7.04
CA GLY A 84 0.56 -14.22 7.13
C GLY A 84 0.89 -12.85 7.71
N GLY A 85 2.18 -12.66 7.94
CA GLY A 85 2.74 -11.41 8.41
C GLY A 85 4.15 -11.23 7.89
N SER A 86 4.63 -10.01 7.91
CA SER A 86 5.99 -9.65 7.53
C SER A 86 6.67 -8.89 8.67
N ALA A 87 7.97 -9.01 8.80
CA ALA A 87 8.78 -8.18 9.67
C ALA A 87 9.56 -7.19 8.81
N ILE A 88 9.34 -5.88 9.03
CA ILE A 88 10.04 -4.81 8.31
C ILE A 88 11.07 -4.23 9.26
N PHE A 89 12.33 -4.35 8.89
CA PHE A 89 13.46 -3.70 9.55
C PHE A 89 13.85 -2.50 8.68
N SER A 90 13.58 -1.29 9.15
CA SER A 90 13.90 -0.06 8.44
C SER A 90 14.94 0.73 9.20
N ASN A 91 15.91 1.28 8.49
CA ASN A 91 16.89 2.23 9.01
C ASN A 91 16.96 3.40 8.05
N ASN A 92 16.83 4.62 8.59
CA ASN A 92 16.91 5.86 7.82
C ASN A 92 18.08 6.69 8.35
N THR A 93 18.87 7.24 7.44
CA THR A 93 19.99 8.12 7.78
C THR A 93 19.70 9.53 7.28
N PHE A 94 19.76 10.50 8.17
CA PHE A 94 19.75 11.91 7.84
C PHE A 94 21.18 12.43 7.76
N GLN A 95 21.50 13.14 6.67
CA GLN A 95 22.75 13.86 6.53
C GLN A 95 22.48 15.34 6.32
N LYS A 96 23.03 16.18 7.19
CA LYS A 96 22.94 17.62 7.05
C LYS A 96 23.87 18.10 5.94
N SER A 97 23.32 18.82 4.97
CA SER A 97 24.07 19.35 3.82
C SER A 97 25.23 20.26 4.29
N GLY A 98 26.41 20.05 3.72
CA GLY A 98 27.61 20.84 4.03
C GLY A 98 28.24 20.54 5.40
N SER A 99 27.82 19.51 6.10
CA SER A 99 28.43 19.07 7.36
C SER A 99 28.72 17.57 7.34
N GLY A 100 29.53 17.13 8.32
CA GLY A 100 29.76 15.70 8.59
C GLY A 100 28.74 15.08 9.53
N TYR A 101 27.67 15.82 9.91
CA TYR A 101 26.64 15.33 10.82
C TYR A 101 25.77 14.28 10.14
N LEU A 102 25.74 13.12 10.76
CA LEU A 102 24.87 11.97 10.39
C LEU A 102 24.02 11.63 11.62
N HIS A 103 22.75 11.34 11.38
CA HIS A 103 21.86 10.83 12.40
C HIS A 103 21.07 9.65 11.83
N GLU A 104 20.98 8.57 12.59
CA GLU A 104 20.27 7.36 12.20
C GLU A 104 18.99 7.21 13.03
N SER A 105 17.94 6.73 12.38
CA SER A 105 16.69 6.42 13.07
C SER A 105 16.79 5.10 13.83
N ASP A 106 16.08 4.99 14.96
CA ASP A 106 15.93 3.75 15.74
C ASP A 106 14.48 3.26 15.64
N ASN A 107 14.13 2.74 14.47
CA ASN A 107 12.76 2.38 14.17
C ASN A 107 12.38 1.03 14.79
N PRO A 108 11.19 0.89 15.37
CA PRO A 108 10.69 -0.41 15.78
C PRO A 108 10.45 -1.31 14.57
N VAL A 109 10.47 -2.63 14.80
CA VAL A 109 10.15 -3.60 13.74
C VAL A 109 8.70 -3.44 13.34
N GLY A 110 8.46 -3.10 12.07
CA GLY A 110 7.12 -3.05 11.48
C GLY A 110 6.57 -4.48 11.29
N THR A 111 5.33 -4.72 11.69
CA THR A 111 4.70 -6.05 11.64
C THR A 111 3.37 -6.04 10.88
N PRO A 112 3.36 -5.69 9.57
CA PRO A 112 2.14 -5.78 8.79
C PRO A 112 1.68 -7.24 8.67
N PHE A 113 0.36 -7.42 8.67
CA PHE A 113 -0.25 -8.75 8.59
C PHE A 113 -1.45 -8.76 7.64
N TYR A 114 -1.86 -9.95 7.27
CA TYR A 114 -3.09 -10.20 6.53
C TYR A 114 -3.75 -11.49 6.99
N PHE A 115 -5.07 -11.50 6.88
CA PHE A 115 -5.92 -12.67 7.03
C PHE A 115 -7.03 -12.61 5.99
N TYR A 116 -7.29 -13.71 5.33
CA TYR A 116 -8.40 -13.87 4.39
C TYR A 116 -9.13 -15.17 4.68
N GLY A 117 -10.44 -15.11 4.62
CA GLY A 117 -11.30 -16.28 4.63
C GLY A 117 -12.36 -16.13 3.56
N ALA A 118 -12.60 -17.17 2.77
CA ALA A 118 -13.62 -17.16 1.74
C ALA A 118 -14.30 -18.51 1.67
N SER A 119 -15.61 -18.50 1.38
CA SER A 119 -16.41 -19.71 1.23
C SER A 119 -17.38 -19.56 0.06
N ARG A 120 -17.52 -20.63 -0.69
CA ARG A 120 -18.52 -20.78 -1.74
C ARG A 120 -19.88 -21.03 -1.12
N ILE A 121 -20.80 -20.09 -1.31
CA ILE A 121 -22.18 -20.17 -0.76
C ILE A 121 -23.05 -21.06 -1.66
N ASN A 122 -22.86 -20.96 -2.96
CA ASN A 122 -23.47 -21.84 -3.98
C ASN A 122 -22.57 -21.89 -5.22
N ASP A 123 -23.01 -22.53 -6.31
CA ASP A 123 -22.21 -22.74 -7.52
C ASP A 123 -21.66 -21.43 -8.15
N ARG A 124 -22.30 -20.29 -7.88
CA ARG A 124 -21.95 -19.01 -8.49
C ARG A 124 -21.56 -17.90 -7.49
N LEU A 125 -21.93 -18.06 -6.23
CA LEU A 125 -21.75 -17.03 -5.21
C LEU A 125 -20.66 -17.44 -4.22
N VAL A 126 -19.69 -16.57 -4.04
CA VAL A 126 -18.64 -16.68 -3.02
C VAL A 126 -18.71 -15.46 -2.12
N ALA A 127 -18.59 -15.67 -0.81
CA ALA A 127 -18.45 -14.61 0.17
C ALA A 127 -17.16 -14.81 0.97
N GLY A 128 -16.61 -13.71 1.45
CA GLY A 128 -15.37 -13.77 2.23
C GLY A 128 -15.16 -12.53 3.06
N ILE A 129 -14.12 -12.57 3.88
CA ILE A 129 -13.64 -11.45 4.68
C ILE A 129 -12.11 -11.36 4.58
N GLY A 130 -11.60 -10.14 4.43
CA GLY A 130 -10.19 -9.81 4.53
C GLY A 130 -9.91 -8.90 5.71
N ILE A 131 -8.80 -9.13 6.40
CA ILE A 131 -8.24 -8.20 7.39
C ILE A 131 -6.80 -7.94 6.97
N THR A 132 -6.46 -6.67 6.71
CA THR A 132 -5.16 -6.30 6.16
C THR A 132 -4.65 -4.99 6.76
N THR A 133 -3.34 -4.77 6.66
CA THR A 133 -2.67 -3.53 7.03
C THR A 133 -2.01 -2.90 5.80
N PRO A 134 -2.79 -2.30 4.87
CA PRO A 134 -2.26 -1.82 3.59
C PRO A 134 -1.57 -0.46 3.68
N PHE A 135 -1.68 0.24 4.80
CA PHE A 135 -1.03 1.53 5.06
C PHE A 135 -0.44 1.55 6.46
N GLY A 136 0.69 2.21 6.59
CA GLY A 136 1.37 2.37 7.86
C GLY A 136 2.72 3.03 7.70
N ASN A 137 3.20 3.63 8.79
CA ASN A 137 4.54 4.19 8.88
C ASN A 137 4.98 4.15 10.34
N SER A 138 6.26 3.91 10.58
CA SER A 138 6.88 4.06 11.88
C SER A 138 8.30 4.60 11.68
N LEU A 139 8.58 5.75 12.28
CA LEU A 139 9.85 6.43 12.17
C LEU A 139 10.20 7.05 13.53
N VAL A 140 11.37 6.76 14.06
CA VAL A 140 11.87 7.27 15.34
C VAL A 140 13.25 7.87 15.14
N TRP A 141 13.33 9.19 15.24
CA TRP A 141 14.59 9.94 15.18
C TRP A 141 15.16 10.23 16.57
N GLY A 142 14.33 10.24 17.62
CA GLY A 142 14.71 10.61 18.97
C GLY A 142 14.77 12.13 19.19
N ASP A 143 15.24 12.50 20.38
CA ASP A 143 15.12 13.88 20.90
C ASP A 143 16.25 14.83 20.46
N ASP A 144 17.42 14.29 20.09
CA ASP A 144 18.65 15.06 19.90
C ASP A 144 19.03 15.32 18.43
N TRP A 145 18.17 14.96 17.48
CA TRP A 145 18.50 15.17 16.08
C TRP A 145 18.15 16.60 15.58
N ASP A 146 18.83 17.05 14.55
CA ASP A 146 18.71 18.43 14.04
C ASP A 146 17.28 18.78 13.57
N GLY A 147 16.50 17.81 13.12
CA GLY A 147 15.13 18.00 12.63
C GLY A 147 14.03 17.78 13.68
N ARG A 148 14.34 17.68 14.97
CA ARG A 148 13.37 17.38 16.04
C ARG A 148 12.18 18.34 16.13
N TYR A 149 12.31 19.56 15.63
CA TYR A 149 11.20 20.52 15.56
C TYR A 149 10.22 20.24 14.40
N LEU A 150 10.61 19.39 13.44
CA LEU A 150 9.73 18.87 12.42
C LEU A 150 9.04 17.60 12.90
N ILE A 151 9.84 16.67 13.45
CA ILE A 151 9.35 15.38 13.95
C ILE A 151 10.42 14.73 14.84
N GLN A 152 10.04 14.12 15.95
CA GLN A 152 10.87 13.22 16.75
C GLN A 152 10.53 11.77 16.44
N ASP A 153 9.25 11.46 16.44
CA ASP A 153 8.73 10.16 16.00
C ASP A 153 7.32 10.26 15.44
N ILE A 154 6.95 9.25 14.64
CA ILE A 154 5.59 9.03 14.16
C ILE A 154 5.29 7.54 14.09
N SER A 155 4.08 7.20 14.50
CA SER A 155 3.50 5.89 14.30
C SER A 155 2.14 6.05 13.64
N LEU A 156 1.98 5.48 12.44
CA LEU A 156 0.72 5.42 11.72
C LEU A 156 0.36 3.95 11.48
N LYS A 157 -0.84 3.55 11.87
CA LYS A 157 -1.36 2.20 11.65
C LYS A 157 -2.74 2.28 11.04
N ALA A 158 -2.97 1.54 9.95
CA ALA A 158 -4.28 1.42 9.35
C ALA A 158 -4.62 -0.07 9.17
N ILE A 159 -5.75 -0.49 9.75
CA ILE A 159 -6.27 -1.85 9.65
C ILE A 159 -7.57 -1.81 8.88
N PHE A 160 -7.65 -2.61 7.81
CA PHE A 160 -8.83 -2.70 6.96
C PHE A 160 -9.56 -4.02 7.19
N PHE A 161 -10.86 -3.93 7.45
CA PHE A 161 -11.78 -5.05 7.51
C PHE A 161 -12.63 -5.01 6.23
N GLN A 162 -12.58 -6.06 5.43
CA GLN A 162 -13.15 -6.07 4.09
C GLN A 162 -14.05 -7.28 3.87
N PRO A 163 -15.34 -7.27 4.27
CA PRO A 163 -16.32 -8.20 3.77
C PRO A 163 -16.48 -8.03 2.26
N THR A 164 -16.55 -9.15 1.55
CA THR A 164 -16.52 -9.20 0.08
C THR A 164 -17.45 -10.26 -0.42
N VAL A 165 -18.12 -9.98 -1.53
CA VAL A 165 -18.90 -10.95 -2.29
C VAL A 165 -18.46 -10.98 -3.74
N ALA A 166 -18.49 -12.15 -4.35
CA ALA A 166 -18.20 -12.33 -5.77
C ALA A 166 -19.26 -13.24 -6.40
N TYR A 167 -19.63 -12.92 -7.62
CA TYR A 167 -20.61 -13.66 -8.38
C TYR A 167 -20.06 -14.04 -9.75
N GLN A 168 -20.06 -15.33 -10.03
CA GLN A 168 -19.66 -15.88 -11.32
C GLN A 168 -20.84 -15.78 -12.32
N LEU A 169 -20.72 -14.87 -13.27
CA LEU A 169 -21.74 -14.61 -14.28
C LEU A 169 -21.88 -15.79 -15.25
N ASN A 170 -20.75 -16.35 -15.67
CA ASN A 170 -20.64 -17.52 -16.53
C ASN A 170 -19.27 -18.21 -16.32
N GLU A 171 -18.93 -19.16 -17.17
CA GLU A 171 -17.68 -19.94 -17.04
C GLU A 171 -16.40 -19.11 -17.21
N TRP A 172 -16.48 -17.88 -17.73
CA TRP A 172 -15.32 -17.06 -18.06
C TRP A 172 -15.29 -15.73 -17.30
N ILE A 173 -16.43 -15.21 -16.80
CA ILE A 173 -16.51 -13.89 -16.20
C ILE A 173 -17.09 -13.99 -14.79
N SER A 174 -16.44 -13.30 -13.89
CA SER A 174 -16.91 -13.06 -12.53
C SER A 174 -16.74 -11.59 -12.16
N VAL A 175 -17.63 -11.10 -11.33
CA VAL A 175 -17.59 -9.76 -10.73
C VAL A 175 -17.59 -9.89 -9.22
N GLY A 176 -16.98 -8.94 -8.54
CA GLY A 176 -16.97 -8.93 -7.08
C GLY A 176 -16.93 -7.51 -6.55
N ALA A 177 -17.41 -7.35 -5.33
CA ALA A 177 -17.36 -6.10 -4.60
C ALA A 177 -17.15 -6.36 -3.11
N GLY A 178 -16.41 -5.46 -2.47
CA GLY A 178 -16.15 -5.46 -1.03
C GLY A 178 -16.42 -4.08 -0.43
N PHE A 179 -16.97 -4.09 0.76
CA PHE A 179 -17.04 -2.94 1.63
C PHE A 179 -15.78 -2.91 2.49
N VAL A 180 -15.23 -1.73 2.77
CA VAL A 180 -14.02 -1.57 3.59
C VAL A 180 -14.36 -0.71 4.80
N LEU A 181 -14.18 -1.28 5.99
CA LEU A 181 -14.12 -0.55 7.24
C LEU A 181 -12.64 -0.36 7.60
N ALA A 182 -12.16 0.87 7.56
CA ALA A 182 -10.80 1.23 7.89
C ALA A 182 -10.73 1.80 9.31
N TYR A 183 -9.85 1.23 10.13
CA TYR A 183 -9.50 1.76 11.44
C TYR A 183 -8.10 2.34 11.38
N GLY A 184 -7.93 3.59 11.82
CA GLY A 184 -6.65 4.29 11.88
C GLY A 184 -6.27 4.69 13.30
N ASP A 185 -4.96 4.63 13.57
CA ASP A 185 -4.34 5.07 14.82
C ASP A 185 -3.06 5.84 14.45
N VAL A 186 -2.91 7.05 14.99
CA VAL A 186 -1.75 7.90 14.77
C VAL A 186 -1.22 8.45 16.06
N GLU A 187 0.11 8.48 16.18
CA GLU A 187 0.86 9.10 17.24
C GLU A 187 2.05 9.85 16.63
N LEU A 188 2.24 11.11 16.99
CA LEU A 188 3.29 11.97 16.49
C LEU A 188 3.86 12.82 17.63
N HIS A 189 5.20 12.84 17.73
CA HIS A 189 5.93 13.71 18.65
C HIS A 189 6.86 14.66 17.90
N LYS A 190 6.95 15.90 18.37
CA LYS A 190 7.93 16.87 17.90
C LYS A 190 8.37 17.79 19.03
N ALA A 191 9.60 18.29 18.96
CA ALA A 191 10.08 19.31 19.88
C ALA A 191 9.43 20.65 19.56
N LEU A 192 9.30 21.47 20.60
CA LEU A 192 8.93 22.89 20.52
C LEU A 192 10.15 23.74 20.86
N PRO A 193 10.38 24.88 20.17
CA PRO A 193 11.55 25.73 20.41
C PRO A 193 11.36 26.61 21.65
N VAL A 194 10.96 25.99 22.75
CA VAL A 194 10.80 26.63 24.06
C VAL A 194 11.62 25.88 25.10
N GLN A 195 12.44 26.59 25.86
CA GLN A 195 13.30 25.96 26.86
C GLN A 195 12.51 25.55 28.10
N ASN A 196 12.61 24.29 28.46
CA ASN A 196 12.06 23.68 29.65
C ASN A 196 13.23 23.24 30.59
N GLU A 197 12.97 22.85 31.81
CA GLU A 197 13.97 22.39 32.78
C GLU A 197 14.80 21.18 32.25
N ASN A 198 14.21 20.36 31.40
CA ASN A 198 14.80 19.14 30.84
C ASN A 198 15.12 19.22 29.33
N GLY A 199 15.26 20.45 28.77
CA GLY A 199 15.56 20.64 27.35
C GLY A 199 14.46 21.41 26.62
N ASP A 200 14.23 21.05 25.34
CA ASP A 200 13.18 21.70 24.55
C ASP A 200 11.77 21.30 25.04
N GLY A 201 10.78 22.12 24.75
CA GLY A 201 9.39 21.73 24.90
C GLY A 201 9.01 20.59 23.97
N GLN A 202 7.87 19.97 24.18
CA GLN A 202 7.40 18.84 23.37
C GLN A 202 5.91 18.98 23.04
N ALA A 203 5.54 18.62 21.83
CA ALA A 203 4.15 18.42 21.42
C ALA A 203 3.93 16.93 21.09
N GLU A 204 2.85 16.37 21.63
CA GLU A 204 2.36 15.02 21.43
C GLU A 204 0.96 15.12 20.80
N LEU A 205 0.78 14.54 19.62
CA LEU A 205 -0.50 14.47 18.92
C LEU A 205 -0.89 13.01 18.76
N THR A 206 -2.05 12.64 19.29
CA THR A 206 -2.55 11.27 19.22
C THR A 206 -3.99 11.26 18.73
N GLY A 207 -4.36 10.23 17.99
CA GLY A 207 -5.76 10.10 17.60
C GLY A 207 -6.08 8.80 16.89
N LYS A 208 -7.38 8.50 16.89
CA LYS A 208 -7.96 7.31 16.31
C LYS A 208 -9.16 7.69 15.47
N THR A 209 -9.34 6.99 14.37
CA THR A 209 -10.48 7.25 13.50
C THR A 209 -10.94 5.98 12.80
N THR A 210 -12.17 6.03 12.31
CA THR A 210 -12.77 4.98 11.51
C THR A 210 -13.40 5.60 10.28
N ALA A 211 -13.08 5.03 9.11
CA ALA A 211 -13.59 5.50 7.85
C ALA A 211 -14.05 4.32 6.98
N PHE A 212 -14.73 4.63 5.88
CA PHE A 212 -15.34 3.64 5.02
C PHE A 212 -14.87 3.80 3.58
N GLY A 213 -14.80 2.67 2.90
CA GLY A 213 -14.50 2.62 1.49
C GLY A 213 -15.07 1.37 0.85
N TYR A 214 -14.72 1.15 -0.39
CA TYR A 214 -15.15 -0.02 -1.15
C TYR A 214 -14.10 -0.40 -2.18
N ASN A 215 -14.19 -1.65 -2.63
CA ASN A 215 -13.50 -2.09 -3.82
C ASN A 215 -14.46 -2.88 -4.71
N ALA A 216 -14.15 -2.92 -5.99
CA ALA A 216 -14.88 -3.71 -6.98
C ALA A 216 -13.89 -4.29 -7.98
N GLY A 217 -14.27 -5.42 -8.60
CA GLY A 217 -13.41 -6.04 -9.59
C GLY A 217 -14.17 -6.91 -10.57
N ILE A 218 -13.55 -7.06 -11.72
CA ILE A 218 -13.97 -7.95 -12.80
C ILE A 218 -12.81 -8.89 -13.08
N PHE A 219 -13.10 -10.15 -13.23
CA PHE A 219 -12.12 -11.17 -13.61
C PHE A 219 -12.65 -11.93 -14.81
N LEU A 220 -11.77 -12.10 -15.81
CA LEU A 220 -12.01 -12.81 -17.04
C LEU A 220 -11.02 -13.97 -17.18
N GLN A 221 -11.50 -15.20 -17.17
CA GLN A 221 -10.75 -16.39 -17.57
C GLN A 221 -10.95 -16.59 -19.07
N ALA A 222 -10.10 -15.94 -19.89
CA ALA A 222 -10.27 -15.94 -21.34
C ALA A 222 -9.99 -17.31 -21.98
N THR A 223 -9.00 -18.03 -21.45
CA THR A 223 -8.72 -19.45 -21.75
C THR A 223 -8.27 -20.15 -20.45
N PRO A 224 -8.13 -21.47 -20.42
CA PRO A 224 -7.58 -22.15 -19.24
C PRO A 224 -6.19 -21.62 -18.82
N GLU A 225 -5.41 -21.09 -19.78
CA GLU A 225 -4.05 -20.61 -19.56
C GLU A 225 -3.95 -19.10 -19.40
N PHE A 226 -4.98 -18.31 -19.80
CA PHE A 226 -4.88 -16.85 -19.82
C PHE A 226 -6.06 -16.18 -19.15
N SER A 227 -5.74 -15.27 -18.24
CA SER A 227 -6.72 -14.51 -17.48
C SER A 227 -6.40 -13.01 -17.48
N LEU A 228 -7.43 -12.20 -17.31
CA LEU A 228 -7.37 -10.75 -17.16
C LEU A 228 -8.16 -10.31 -15.92
N GLY A 229 -7.72 -9.26 -15.30
CA GLY A 229 -8.41 -8.66 -14.16
C GLY A 229 -8.41 -7.15 -14.22
N LEU A 230 -9.52 -6.56 -13.80
CA LEU A 230 -9.66 -5.14 -13.53
C LEU A 230 -10.17 -4.97 -12.12
N SER A 231 -9.51 -4.15 -11.33
CA SER A 231 -9.90 -3.86 -9.95
C SER A 231 -9.86 -2.36 -9.69
N TYR A 232 -10.79 -1.89 -8.90
CA TYR A 232 -10.87 -0.52 -8.40
C TYR A 232 -10.98 -0.54 -6.88
N ARG A 233 -10.28 0.36 -6.21
CA ARG A 233 -10.41 0.66 -4.79
C ARG A 233 -10.65 2.14 -4.61
N SER A 234 -11.66 2.51 -3.82
CA SER A 234 -11.92 3.92 -3.49
C SER A 234 -10.81 4.49 -2.62
N THR A 235 -10.57 5.79 -2.71
CA THR A 235 -9.90 6.52 -1.64
C THR A 235 -10.72 6.42 -0.37
N ILE A 236 -10.05 6.39 0.79
CA ILE A 236 -10.66 6.39 2.12
C ILE A 236 -10.08 7.57 2.88
N ASP A 237 -10.90 8.57 3.15
CA ASP A 237 -10.49 9.75 3.90
C ASP A 237 -10.58 9.44 5.40
N MET A 238 -9.42 9.31 6.04
CA MET A 238 -9.30 9.07 7.48
C MET A 238 -9.37 10.42 8.19
N GLU A 239 -10.57 10.91 8.40
CA GLU A 239 -10.83 12.14 9.13
C GLU A 239 -10.80 11.89 10.64
N MET A 240 -10.00 12.66 11.32
CA MET A 240 -9.86 12.65 12.78
C MET A 240 -10.44 13.96 13.31
N SER A 241 -11.60 13.89 13.92
CA SER A 241 -12.33 15.07 14.42
C SER A 241 -12.15 15.33 15.92
N GLU A 242 -11.45 14.47 16.64
CA GLU A 242 -11.21 14.62 18.08
C GLU A 242 -9.83 14.04 18.47
N GLY A 243 -8.78 14.39 17.69
CA GLY A 243 -7.42 14.08 18.07
C GLY A 243 -7.04 14.85 19.36
N GLU A 244 -6.18 14.27 20.19
CA GLU A 244 -5.70 14.90 21.40
C GLU A 244 -4.29 15.47 21.19
N ALA A 245 -4.12 16.77 21.50
CA ALA A 245 -2.82 17.44 21.52
C ALA A 245 -2.44 17.77 22.96
N ARG A 246 -1.25 17.35 23.36
CA ARG A 246 -0.64 17.63 24.65
C ARG A 246 0.69 18.34 24.45
N PHE A 247 0.97 19.30 25.32
CA PHE A 247 2.19 20.11 25.27
C PHE A 247 2.93 20.05 26.58
N LYS A 248 4.21 19.73 26.53
CA LYS A 248 5.14 19.83 27.65
C LYS A 248 5.93 21.13 27.52
N VAL A 249 5.50 22.18 28.17
CA VAL A 249 6.10 23.50 28.11
C VAL A 249 6.36 24.03 29.53
N PRO A 250 7.23 25.08 29.72
CA PRO A 250 7.37 25.74 31.02
C PRO A 250 6.03 26.25 31.57
N ALA A 251 5.90 26.27 32.88
CA ALA A 251 4.65 26.72 33.55
C ALA A 251 4.20 28.12 33.09
N SER A 252 5.14 29.01 32.75
CA SER A 252 4.87 30.34 32.21
C SER A 252 4.17 30.35 30.86
N LEU A 253 4.29 29.27 30.09
CA LEU A 253 3.69 29.10 28.75
C LEU A 253 2.48 28.18 28.74
N SER A 254 2.13 27.53 29.84
CA SER A 254 1.03 26.58 29.93
C SER A 254 -0.33 27.15 29.51
N GLY A 255 -0.55 28.45 29.70
CA GLY A 255 -1.75 29.14 29.25
C GLY A 255 -1.81 29.35 27.72
N GLN A 256 -0.66 29.34 27.02
CA GLN A 256 -0.57 29.47 25.58
C GLN A 256 -0.64 28.09 24.87
N PHE A 257 -0.24 27.04 25.56
CA PHE A 257 -0.24 25.67 25.08
C PHE A 257 -1.08 24.75 25.98
N PRO A 258 -2.41 24.98 26.09
CA PRO A 258 -3.27 24.11 26.87
C PRO A 258 -3.39 22.75 26.19
N LYS A 259 -3.76 21.71 26.94
CA LYS A 259 -4.25 20.46 26.32
C LYS A 259 -5.50 20.82 25.50
N THR A 260 -5.53 20.39 24.24
CA THR A 260 -6.63 20.70 23.30
C THR A 260 -6.91 19.53 22.39
N SER A 261 -8.08 19.54 21.73
CA SER A 261 -8.37 18.69 20.60
C SER A 261 -7.87 19.30 19.29
N PHE A 262 -7.73 18.45 18.28
CA PHE A 262 -7.42 18.89 16.92
C PHE A 262 -8.19 18.07 15.89
N ASN A 263 -8.41 18.66 14.72
CA ASN A 263 -8.90 17.99 13.53
C ASN A 263 -7.76 17.79 12.55
N ALA A 264 -7.72 16.63 11.91
CA ALA A 264 -6.79 16.31 10.83
C ALA A 264 -7.41 15.29 9.88
N ALA A 265 -6.97 15.27 8.64
CA ALA A 265 -7.37 14.25 7.65
C ALA A 265 -6.14 13.66 6.98
N LEU A 266 -6.13 12.34 6.83
CA LEU A 266 -5.11 11.63 6.09
C LEU A 266 -5.77 10.68 5.10
N PRO A 267 -5.76 10.96 3.79
CA PRO A 267 -6.37 10.09 2.80
C PRO A 267 -5.55 8.81 2.62
N MET A 268 -6.22 7.66 2.56
CA MET A 268 -5.66 6.39 2.10
C MET A 268 -5.96 6.26 0.61
N PRO A 269 -4.98 6.49 -0.29
CA PRO A 269 -5.22 6.59 -1.71
C PRO A 269 -5.83 5.32 -2.29
N GLY A 270 -6.86 5.51 -3.08
CA GLY A 270 -7.45 4.49 -3.92
C GLY A 270 -6.69 4.29 -5.22
N GLY A 271 -7.29 3.55 -6.15
CA GLY A 271 -6.67 3.36 -7.45
C GLY A 271 -7.37 2.35 -8.33
N ILE A 272 -6.87 2.25 -9.55
CA ILE A 272 -7.31 1.29 -10.56
C ILE A 272 -6.15 0.36 -10.87
N GLN A 273 -6.43 -0.93 -10.98
CA GLN A 273 -5.45 -1.96 -11.32
C GLN A 273 -5.94 -2.79 -12.49
N LEU A 274 -5.08 -2.99 -13.48
CA LEU A 274 -5.27 -3.89 -14.60
C LEU A 274 -4.20 -4.98 -14.49
N GLY A 275 -4.60 -6.25 -14.58
CA GLY A 275 -3.69 -7.36 -14.47
C GLY A 275 -3.93 -8.43 -15.51
N ALA A 276 -2.86 -9.16 -15.86
CA ALA A 276 -2.88 -10.31 -16.72
C ALA A 276 -2.12 -11.47 -16.07
N GLY A 277 -2.65 -12.68 -16.23
CA GLY A 277 -2.03 -13.93 -15.84
C GLY A 277 -1.93 -14.88 -17.02
N TRP A 278 -0.77 -15.53 -17.18
CA TRP A 278 -0.54 -16.47 -18.24
C TRP A 278 0.23 -17.70 -17.75
N GLN A 279 -0.43 -18.86 -17.81
CA GLN A 279 0.22 -20.17 -17.64
C GLN A 279 0.98 -20.51 -18.92
N ALA A 280 2.21 -20.01 -19.05
CA ALA A 280 3.02 -20.12 -20.27
C ALA A 280 3.42 -21.57 -20.60
N THR A 281 3.58 -22.40 -19.57
CA THR A 281 3.76 -23.86 -19.66
C THR A 281 3.10 -24.50 -18.44
N GLU A 282 3.00 -25.84 -18.39
CA GLU A 282 2.50 -26.56 -17.21
C GLU A 282 3.21 -26.19 -15.91
N LYS A 283 4.46 -25.69 -15.99
CA LYS A 283 5.29 -25.35 -14.83
C LYS A 283 5.54 -23.85 -14.65
N LEU A 284 5.24 -23.01 -15.65
CA LEU A 284 5.60 -21.58 -15.62
C LEU A 284 4.35 -20.72 -15.70
N LEU A 285 4.07 -20.03 -14.62
CA LEU A 285 3.08 -18.97 -14.53
C LEU A 285 3.79 -17.60 -14.61
N ILE A 286 3.31 -16.71 -15.45
CA ILE A 286 3.76 -15.32 -15.58
C ILE A 286 2.59 -14.39 -15.29
N ALA A 287 2.84 -13.30 -14.59
CA ALA A 287 1.85 -12.27 -14.32
C ALA A 287 2.42 -10.88 -14.53
N ALA A 288 1.55 -9.96 -14.92
CA ALA A 288 1.88 -8.54 -15.01
C ALA A 288 0.68 -7.70 -14.55
N ASP A 289 0.94 -6.69 -13.73
CA ASP A 289 -0.06 -5.75 -13.26
C ASP A 289 0.38 -4.31 -13.54
N LEU A 290 -0.58 -3.47 -13.90
CA LEU A 290 -0.48 -2.02 -14.02
C LEU A 290 -1.42 -1.41 -12.99
N GLN A 291 -0.87 -0.63 -12.06
CA GLN A 291 -1.65 0.05 -11.04
C GLN A 291 -1.50 1.56 -11.17
N TYR A 292 -2.62 2.28 -11.22
CA TYR A 292 -2.68 3.72 -11.11
C TYR A 292 -3.18 4.11 -9.73
N VAL A 293 -2.31 4.73 -8.92
CA VAL A 293 -2.59 5.13 -7.54
C VAL A 293 -2.93 6.61 -7.50
N LEU A 294 -4.02 6.95 -6.81
CA LEU A 294 -4.58 8.31 -6.74
C LEU A 294 -3.92 9.11 -5.60
N TRP A 295 -2.59 9.26 -5.62
CA TRP A 295 -1.85 10.02 -4.62
C TRP A 295 -2.15 11.51 -4.62
N SER A 296 -2.70 12.08 -5.70
CA SER A 296 -3.14 13.48 -5.74
C SER A 296 -4.23 13.83 -4.73
N THR A 297 -4.86 12.84 -4.09
CA THR A 297 -5.75 13.05 -2.96
C THR A 297 -5.02 13.52 -1.70
N TYR A 298 -3.69 13.33 -1.62
CA TYR A 298 -2.86 13.80 -0.50
C TYR A 298 -2.22 15.14 -0.82
N GLU A 299 -3.05 16.18 -0.81
CA GLU A 299 -2.63 17.55 -1.11
C GLU A 299 -1.95 18.21 0.09
N GLU A 300 -2.45 17.93 1.31
CA GLU A 300 -1.99 18.56 2.54
C GLU A 300 -2.23 17.64 3.75
N LEU A 301 -1.50 17.92 4.83
CA LEU A 301 -1.74 17.35 6.15
C LEU A 301 -1.78 18.51 7.16
N ASN A 302 -2.97 18.97 7.45
CA ASN A 302 -3.20 20.09 8.35
C ASN A 302 -3.66 19.58 9.72
N PHE A 303 -3.29 20.33 10.75
CA PHE A 303 -3.77 20.14 12.12
C PHE A 303 -4.46 21.44 12.53
N ASP A 304 -5.77 21.39 12.71
CA ASP A 304 -6.63 22.50 13.11
C ASP A 304 -6.96 22.32 14.61
N PHE A 305 -6.39 23.17 15.45
CA PHE A 305 -6.52 23.07 16.91
C PHE A 305 -7.72 23.84 17.41
N GLU A 306 -8.51 23.25 18.32
CA GLU A 306 -9.68 23.90 18.91
C GLU A 306 -9.29 25.10 19.79
N ALA A 307 -8.14 25.05 20.46
CA ALA A 307 -7.65 26.15 21.29
C ALA A 307 -7.05 27.27 20.42
N GLU A 308 -7.69 28.42 20.34
CA GLU A 308 -7.22 29.61 19.58
C GLU A 308 -5.80 30.07 19.93
N SER A 309 -5.30 29.72 21.14
CA SER A 309 -3.94 30.05 21.57
C SER A 309 -2.85 29.17 20.95
N VAL A 310 -3.22 28.04 20.39
CA VAL A 310 -2.33 27.12 19.70
C VAL A 310 -2.46 27.35 18.18
N PRO A 311 -1.40 27.78 17.49
CA PRO A 311 -1.48 28.04 16.06
C PRO A 311 -1.67 26.76 15.28
N ASP A 312 -2.56 26.78 14.29
CA ASP A 312 -2.75 25.67 13.35
C ASP A 312 -1.48 25.36 12.57
N SER A 313 -1.35 24.11 12.16
CA SER A 313 -0.21 23.64 11.40
C SER A 313 -0.63 23.25 9.98
N TYR A 314 -0.11 23.96 8.99
CA TYR A 314 -0.40 23.74 7.57
C TYR A 314 0.79 23.08 6.88
N ASN A 315 0.60 21.86 6.37
CA ASN A 315 1.67 21.09 5.77
C ASN A 315 1.27 20.65 4.35
N VAL A 316 1.70 21.43 3.37
CA VAL A 316 1.49 21.12 1.95
C VAL A 316 2.27 19.86 1.56
N ARG A 317 1.62 18.94 0.84
CA ARG A 317 2.18 17.67 0.34
C ARG A 317 2.24 17.61 -1.17
N ASN A 318 1.14 17.99 -1.86
CA ASN A 318 1.04 18.03 -3.32
C ASN A 318 1.55 16.76 -4.00
N PHE A 319 1.12 15.60 -3.50
CA PHE A 319 1.49 14.33 -4.12
C PHE A 319 0.85 14.21 -5.51
N GLU A 320 1.54 13.57 -6.42
CA GLU A 320 1.05 13.31 -7.78
C GLU A 320 0.65 11.84 -7.94
N ASN A 321 -0.35 11.59 -8.80
CA ASN A 321 -0.78 10.24 -9.13
C ASN A 321 0.37 9.44 -9.74
N THR A 322 0.48 8.17 -9.38
CA THR A 322 1.62 7.32 -9.75
C THR A 322 1.16 6.08 -10.50
N LEU A 323 1.91 5.71 -11.54
CA LEU A 323 1.80 4.42 -12.23
C LEU A 323 2.84 3.45 -11.72
N ILE A 324 2.38 2.27 -11.31
CA ILE A 324 3.23 1.17 -10.84
C ILE A 324 3.12 0.01 -11.82
N TYR A 325 4.25 -0.46 -12.28
CA TYR A 325 4.36 -1.63 -13.15
C TYR A 325 4.90 -2.80 -12.34
N ARG A 326 4.20 -3.93 -12.34
CA ARG A 326 4.62 -5.14 -11.65
C ARG A 326 4.70 -6.29 -12.63
N MET A 327 5.69 -7.14 -12.44
CA MET A 327 5.84 -8.38 -13.19
C MET A 327 6.36 -9.47 -12.26
N GLY A 328 5.79 -10.64 -12.37
CA GLY A 328 6.20 -11.78 -11.57
C GLY A 328 6.07 -13.09 -12.31
N GLY A 329 6.76 -14.09 -11.79
CA GLY A 329 6.68 -15.46 -12.32
C GLY A 329 6.82 -16.47 -11.19
N SER A 330 6.17 -17.63 -11.36
CA SER A 330 6.26 -18.76 -10.45
C SER A 330 6.47 -20.04 -11.24
N THR A 331 7.39 -20.86 -10.78
CA THR A 331 7.58 -22.23 -11.27
C THR A 331 6.97 -23.21 -10.28
N GLN A 332 6.21 -24.18 -10.78
CA GLN A 332 5.63 -25.28 -10.00
C GLN A 332 6.46 -26.54 -10.16
#